data_9385955adf80da98b75fc341cac34a39
#
_entry.id   9385955adf80da98b75fc341cac34a39
#
_cell.length_a   1.000
_cell.length_b   1.000
_cell.length_c   1.000
_cell.angle_alpha   90.00
_cell.angle_beta   90.00
_cell.angle_gamma   90.00
#
_symmetry.space_group_name_H-M   'P 1'
#
loop_
_entity.id
_entity.type
_entity.pdbx_description
1 polymer ?
#
loop_
_entity_poly.entity_id
_entity_poly.type
_entity_poly.pdbx_seq_one_letter_code
_entity_poly.pdbx_strand_id
1 'polypeptide(L)'
;MKSKVIYVNPEFQEMLDFVPKHLGRKVDLSFDIAKRIHDILERKGWSQADFARAAGKKEAEISKWMSGHCNFSLRTVAFIEAVLGESILFVG
;
A
#
# COMPACT_ATOMS: atom_id res chain seq x y z
N MET A 1 -9.97 -2.76 -16.40
CA MET A 1 -10.12 -1.54 -15.75
C MET A 1 -8.86 -1.16 -14.99
N LYS A 2 -8.57 0.01 -14.99
CA LYS A 2 -7.35 0.43 -14.41
C LYS A 2 -7.45 0.44 -12.92
N SER A 3 -6.34 0.43 -12.28
CA SER A 3 -6.32 0.47 -10.85
C SER A 3 -6.90 1.79 -10.38
N LYS A 4 -7.44 1.78 -9.19
CA LYS A 4 -8.09 2.94 -8.63
C LYS A 4 -7.44 3.32 -7.35
N VAL A 5 -7.55 4.60 -7.05
CA VAL A 5 -7.15 5.08 -5.75
C VAL A 5 -8.11 4.50 -4.72
N ILE A 6 -7.58 4.07 -3.62
CA ILE A 6 -8.37 3.49 -2.54
C ILE A 6 -8.82 4.63 -1.64
N TYR A 7 -10.13 4.75 -1.45
CA TYR A 7 -10.69 5.83 -0.66
C TYR A 7 -10.94 5.37 0.77
N VAL A 8 -10.41 6.10 1.71
CA VAL A 8 -10.68 5.86 3.12
C VAL A 8 -10.86 7.23 3.79
N ASN A 9 -11.57 7.24 4.90
CA ASN A 9 -11.68 8.47 5.66
C ASN A 9 -10.96 8.27 6.99
N PRO A 10 -10.71 9.35 7.72
CA PRO A 10 -9.95 9.22 8.98
C PRO A 10 -10.62 8.32 9.99
N GLU A 11 -11.94 8.36 10.05
CA GLU A 11 -12.65 7.49 10.98
C GLU A 11 -12.48 6.03 10.62
N PHE A 12 -12.51 5.76 9.34
CA PHE A 12 -12.34 4.40 8.86
C PHE A 12 -10.97 3.87 9.25
N GLN A 13 -9.97 4.72 9.13
CA GLN A 13 -8.62 4.34 9.50
C GLN A 13 -8.54 3.99 10.97
N GLU A 14 -9.18 4.77 11.81
CA GLU A 14 -9.22 4.49 13.22
C GLU A 14 -9.89 3.16 13.50
N MET A 15 -10.98 2.91 12.79
CA MET A 15 -11.69 1.66 12.97
C MET A 15 -10.83 0.47 12.60
N LEU A 16 -10.02 0.62 11.57
CA LEU A 16 -9.16 -0.47 11.16
C LEU A 16 -8.18 -0.85 12.26
N ASP A 17 -7.75 0.13 13.03
CA ASP A 17 -6.81 -0.14 14.10
C ASP A 17 -7.47 -0.90 15.25
N PHE A 18 -8.76 -0.66 15.47
CA PHE A 18 -9.48 -1.29 16.55
C PHE A 18 -10.18 -2.56 16.15
N VAL A 19 -10.62 -2.62 14.92
CA VAL A 19 -11.48 -3.69 14.48
C VAL A 19 -10.73 -5.00 14.50
N PRO A 20 -11.35 -6.01 15.10
CA PRO A 20 -10.74 -7.33 15.14
C PRO A 20 -10.66 -7.92 13.74
N LYS A 21 -9.75 -8.84 13.61
CA LYS A 21 -9.52 -9.45 12.33
C LYS A 21 -10.67 -10.28 11.84
N HIS A 22 -11.64 -10.59 12.65
CA HIS A 22 -12.75 -11.41 12.17
C HIS A 22 -13.48 -10.75 11.01
N LEU A 23 -13.33 -9.45 10.86
CA LEU A 23 -13.96 -8.77 9.74
C LEU A 23 -13.21 -8.95 8.44
N GLY A 24 -11.93 -9.26 8.52
CA GLY A 24 -11.13 -9.51 7.33
C GLY A 24 -10.89 -8.31 6.45
N ARG A 25 -11.43 -7.17 6.84
CA ARG A 25 -11.32 -6.00 5.98
C ARG A 25 -9.88 -5.49 5.90
N LYS A 26 -9.17 -5.62 6.99
CA LYS A 26 -7.79 -5.17 7.03
C LYS A 26 -6.94 -5.96 6.03
N VAL A 27 -7.18 -7.24 5.95
CA VAL A 27 -6.45 -8.08 5.01
C VAL A 27 -6.77 -7.71 3.58
N ASP A 28 -8.05 -7.49 3.30
CA ASP A 28 -8.45 -7.10 1.96
C ASP A 28 -7.81 -5.78 1.56
N LEU A 29 -7.77 -4.84 2.49
CA LEU A 29 -7.18 -3.54 2.19
C LEU A 29 -5.70 -3.66 1.93
N SER A 30 -5.01 -4.51 2.69
CA SER A 30 -3.59 -4.72 2.46
C SER A 30 -3.32 -5.29 1.07
N PHE A 31 -4.17 -6.20 0.65
CA PHE A 31 -4.08 -6.78 -0.68
C PHE A 31 -4.29 -5.73 -1.75
N ASP A 32 -5.29 -4.88 -1.55
CA ASP A 32 -5.59 -3.83 -2.51
C ASP A 32 -4.43 -2.85 -2.62
N ILE A 33 -3.83 -2.52 -1.48
CA ILE A 33 -2.69 -1.61 -1.48
C ILE A 33 -1.53 -2.23 -2.24
N ALA A 34 -1.25 -3.50 -1.98
CA ALA A 34 -0.16 -4.18 -2.66
C ALA A 34 -0.40 -4.22 -4.17
N LYS A 35 -1.63 -4.46 -4.55
CA LYS A 35 -1.98 -4.52 -5.97
C LYS A 35 -1.81 -3.16 -6.62
N ARG A 36 -2.20 -2.11 -5.92
CA ARG A 36 -2.05 -0.77 -6.44
C ARG A 36 -0.57 -0.44 -6.64
N ILE A 37 0.25 -0.81 -5.66
CA ILE A 37 1.68 -0.59 -5.77
C ILE A 37 2.22 -1.32 -6.99
N HIS A 38 1.81 -2.56 -7.15
CA HIS A 38 2.26 -3.38 -8.28
C HIS A 38 1.93 -2.70 -9.60
N ASP A 39 0.71 -2.20 -9.72
CA ASP A 39 0.29 -1.55 -10.95
C ASP A 39 1.13 -0.32 -11.24
N ILE A 40 1.45 0.44 -10.20
CA ILE A 40 2.25 1.64 -10.37
C ILE A 40 3.65 1.27 -10.82
N LEU A 41 4.23 0.26 -10.20
CA LEU A 41 5.57 -0.18 -10.60
C LEU A 41 5.58 -0.63 -12.05
N GLU A 42 4.55 -1.33 -12.45
CA GLU A 42 4.46 -1.80 -13.83
C GLU A 42 4.42 -0.64 -14.80
N ARG A 43 3.64 0.36 -14.47
CA ARG A 43 3.54 1.54 -15.32
C ARG A 43 4.86 2.28 -15.42
N LYS A 44 5.62 2.29 -14.32
CA LYS A 44 6.90 2.98 -14.31
C LYS A 44 8.01 2.14 -14.91
N GLY A 45 7.77 0.86 -15.10
CA GLY A 45 8.83 -0.03 -15.57
C GLY A 45 9.84 -0.32 -14.48
N TRP A 46 9.41 -0.27 -13.23
CA TRP A 46 10.29 -0.50 -12.09
C TRP A 46 10.18 -1.93 -11.60
N SER A 47 11.32 -2.51 -11.25
CA SER A 47 11.33 -3.78 -10.54
C SER A 47 11.24 -3.50 -9.06
N GLN A 48 11.11 -4.58 -8.27
CA GLN A 48 11.13 -4.42 -6.83
C GLN A 48 12.46 -3.85 -6.36
N ALA A 49 13.54 -4.22 -7.04
CA ALA A 49 14.84 -3.68 -6.70
C ALA A 49 14.90 -2.18 -6.95
N ASP A 50 14.29 -1.73 -8.04
CA ASP A 50 14.23 -0.30 -8.32
C ASP A 50 13.47 0.43 -7.24
N PHE A 51 12.34 -0.14 -6.84
CA PHE A 51 11.52 0.45 -5.80
C PHE A 51 12.31 0.50 -4.48
N ALA A 52 12.97 -0.60 -4.14
CA ALA A 52 13.75 -0.64 -2.90
C ALA A 52 14.83 0.43 -2.90
N ARG A 53 15.47 0.61 -4.03
CA ARG A 53 16.53 1.61 -4.13
C ARG A 53 15.95 3.01 -3.96
N ALA A 54 14.84 3.29 -4.62
CA ALA A 54 14.21 4.59 -4.51
C ALA A 54 13.72 4.87 -3.10
N ALA A 55 13.27 3.84 -2.41
CA ALA A 55 12.72 3.99 -1.06
C ALA A 55 13.82 3.95 0.00
N GLY A 56 15.03 3.54 -0.36
CA GLY A 56 16.08 3.38 0.62
C GLY A 56 15.79 2.23 1.55
N LYS A 57 15.13 1.19 1.06
CA LYS A 57 14.76 0.03 1.86
C LYS A 57 15.36 -1.22 1.26
N LYS A 58 15.34 -2.29 2.05
CA LYS A 58 15.84 -3.56 1.57
C LYS A 58 14.77 -4.25 0.72
N GLU A 59 15.22 -5.02 -0.24
CA GLU A 59 14.29 -5.73 -1.10
C GLU A 59 13.37 -6.64 -0.30
N ALA A 60 13.88 -7.22 0.76
CA ALA A 60 13.06 -8.10 1.59
C ALA A 60 11.86 -7.35 2.15
N GLU A 61 12.06 -6.10 2.51
CA GLU A 61 10.97 -5.29 3.03
C GLU A 61 9.96 -4.97 1.95
N ILE A 62 10.46 -4.66 0.76
CA ILE A 62 9.57 -4.40 -0.38
C ILE A 62 8.75 -5.65 -0.71
N SER A 63 9.40 -6.81 -0.70
CA SER A 63 8.70 -8.06 -0.95
C SER A 63 7.56 -8.26 0.03
N LYS A 64 7.80 -7.90 1.28
CA LYS A 64 6.78 -8.02 2.29
C LYS A 64 5.58 -7.14 1.96
N TRP A 65 5.84 -5.92 1.54
CA TRP A 65 4.76 -5.03 1.13
C TRP A 65 3.99 -5.59 -0.05
N MET A 66 4.70 -6.18 -0.99
CA MET A 66 4.09 -6.65 -2.22
C MET A 66 3.33 -7.96 -2.03
N SER A 67 3.53 -8.61 -0.91
CA SER A 67 2.88 -9.90 -0.67
C SER A 67 1.39 -9.77 -0.37
N GLY A 68 0.96 -8.59 0.02
CA GLY A 68 -0.44 -8.39 0.38
C GLY A 68 -0.76 -8.80 1.81
N HIS A 69 0.22 -9.28 2.54
CA HIS A 69 0.02 -9.70 3.92
C HIS A 69 0.60 -8.72 4.92
N CYS A 70 1.10 -7.61 4.43
CA CYS A 70 1.73 -6.62 5.29
C CYS A 70 0.67 -5.76 5.94
N ASN A 71 0.93 -5.39 7.18
CA ASN A 71 0.05 -4.51 7.92
C ASN A 71 0.50 -3.08 7.65
N PHE A 72 -0.10 -2.46 6.66
CA PHE A 72 0.27 -1.11 6.29
C PHE A 72 -0.29 -0.12 7.29
N SER A 73 0.57 0.73 7.82
CA SER A 73 0.11 1.87 8.58
C SER A 73 -0.10 3.02 7.61
N LEU A 74 -0.89 3.99 8.03
CA LEU A 74 -1.14 5.14 7.20
C LEU A 74 0.17 5.87 6.88
N ARG A 75 1.06 5.90 7.86
CA ARG A 75 2.37 6.52 7.65
C ARG A 75 3.17 5.79 6.58
N THR A 76 3.13 4.47 6.60
CA THR A 76 3.86 3.70 5.59
C THR A 76 3.29 3.96 4.21
N VAL A 77 1.97 4.01 4.10
CA VAL A 77 1.35 4.27 2.81
C VAL A 77 1.73 5.65 2.31
N ALA A 78 1.73 6.64 3.19
CA ALA A 78 2.13 7.99 2.81
C ALA A 78 3.56 8.01 2.31
N PHE A 79 4.44 7.26 2.97
CA PHE A 79 5.82 7.17 2.54
C PHE A 79 5.92 6.56 1.14
N ILE A 80 5.17 5.49 0.91
CA ILE A 80 5.18 4.83 -0.39
C ILE A 80 4.67 5.77 -1.47
N GLU A 81 3.61 6.50 -1.17
CA GLU A 81 3.07 7.46 -2.11
C GLU A 81 4.11 8.50 -2.49
N ALA A 82 4.86 8.96 -1.49
CA ALA A 82 5.89 9.97 -1.75
C ALA A 82 6.98 9.41 -2.64
N VAL A 83 7.37 8.17 -2.42
CA VAL A 83 8.41 7.56 -3.23
C VAL A 83 7.95 7.33 -4.66
N LEU A 84 6.71 6.88 -4.82
CA LEU A 84 6.19 6.56 -6.15
C LEU A 84 5.66 7.78 -6.87
N GLY A 85 5.34 8.82 -6.15
CA GLY A 85 4.78 10.01 -6.76
C GLY A 85 3.34 9.85 -7.20
N GLU A 86 2.63 8.86 -6.65
CA GLU A 86 1.26 8.60 -7.02
C GLU A 86 0.45 8.26 -5.79
N SER A 87 -0.82 8.55 -5.86
CA SER A 87 -1.71 8.28 -4.74
C SER A 87 -2.06 6.80 -4.66
N ILE A 88 -2.07 6.29 -3.46
CA ILE A 88 -2.54 4.93 -3.21
C ILE A 88 -3.84 5.00 -2.45
N LEU A 89 -3.87 5.77 -1.39
CA LEU A 89 -5.08 5.99 -0.61
C LEU A 89 -5.52 7.43 -0.76
N PHE A 90 -6.80 7.61 -0.73
CA PHE A 90 -7.36 8.95 -0.79
C PHE A 90 -8.33 9.09 0.37
N VAL A 91 -7.98 9.97 1.31
CA VAL A 91 -8.80 10.18 2.49
C VAL A 91 -9.91 11.15 2.13
N GLY A 92 -11.14 10.67 2.23
CA GLY A 92 -12.27 11.49 1.80
C GLY A 92 -13.34 11.65 2.82
#